data_4ca504a07b7cf5c7335552133c0d882b
#
_entry.id   4ca504a07b7cf5c7335552133c0d882b
#
_cell.length_a   1.000
_cell.length_b   1.000
_cell.length_c   1.000
_cell.angle_alpha   90.00
_cell.angle_beta   90.00
_cell.angle_gamma   90.00
#
_symmetry.space_group_name_H-M   'P 1'
#
loop_
_entity.id
_entity.type
_entity.pdbx_description
1 polymer ?
#
loop_
_entity_poly.entity_id
_entity_poly.type
_entity_poly.pdbx_seq_one_letter_code
_entity_poly.pdbx_strand_id
1 'polypeptide(L)'
;MKLIGCAAFAGCKSLATIVVPDNVTEIGEHAFRDCTSLTTIVIGKGVKKIGSAAFLGCVNLKGLVLPHGLIEIESNAFCGCTSLKSIVIPEAVEKIESPLFSGCSDLEVIKVEAANAVYDSREDCNAIVETKTNKLISACHTTKIVSGIIAIGNGAFCNSKSLEEVILPDGITSIGIDAFYGCESLTHINLPDSLESIGQRAFAWCEKLNGIVIPQNVNTIEDNAFFACSALEYIKVADGNTTYDSRENCNAIIETWSNRLITGCKSTIIPLGVEEIIEGAFCGNKYIRKIIIPSSVKNIECGAFGGCVSLEKIKVDEGNKRYSSKDDCNAIIDIENNTLIIGCKNTIIPTSYYLTIGERAFEGCEDLKEIVIPEGVTKICDEAFLGCKNLESVVLQSNNCEIGRFAFAFCKNLKKIYVPKKQVETYKKRFPKEAQHLIEGF
;
A
#
# COMPACT_ATOMS: atom_id res chain seq x y z
N MET A 1 -9.37 39.28 -13.27
CA MET A 1 -9.59 37.88 -12.85
C MET A 1 -8.94 37.72 -11.50
N LYS A 2 -9.66 37.22 -10.48
CA LYS A 2 -9.11 37.09 -9.13
C LYS A 2 -8.77 35.63 -8.78
N LEU A 3 -9.14 34.67 -9.63
CA LEU A 3 -9.03 33.25 -9.38
C LEU A 3 -8.60 32.53 -10.66
N ILE A 4 -7.66 31.58 -10.56
CA ILE A 4 -7.48 30.51 -11.52
C ILE A 4 -8.38 29.37 -11.08
N GLY A 5 -9.39 29.02 -11.88
CA GLY A 5 -10.43 28.06 -11.51
C GLY A 5 -9.91 26.63 -11.34
N CYS A 6 -10.75 25.78 -10.75
CA CYS A 6 -10.49 24.33 -10.63
C CYS A 6 -10.16 23.73 -12.00
N ALA A 7 -9.05 22.98 -12.08
CA ALA A 7 -8.56 22.29 -13.26
C ALA A 7 -8.38 23.17 -14.53
N ALA A 8 -8.25 24.50 -14.39
CA ALA A 8 -8.24 25.44 -15.52
C ALA A 8 -7.17 25.12 -16.59
N PHE A 9 -6.03 24.55 -16.20
CA PHE A 9 -4.93 24.14 -17.08
C PHE A 9 -4.59 22.66 -16.91
N ALA A 10 -5.48 21.86 -16.28
CA ALA A 10 -5.20 20.45 -16.05
C ALA A 10 -4.90 19.71 -17.37
N GLY A 11 -3.82 18.94 -17.38
CA GLY A 11 -3.40 18.16 -18.55
C GLY A 11 -2.86 18.99 -19.71
N CYS A 12 -2.53 20.27 -19.51
CA CYS A 12 -1.87 21.11 -20.53
C CYS A 12 -0.41 20.66 -20.71
N LYS A 13 -0.21 19.50 -21.34
CA LYS A 13 1.09 18.83 -21.48
C LYS A 13 2.13 19.61 -22.28
N SER A 14 1.72 20.61 -23.07
CA SER A 14 2.64 21.47 -23.85
C SER A 14 2.95 22.80 -23.17
N LEU A 15 2.34 23.08 -22.01
CA LEU A 15 2.57 24.32 -21.27
C LEU A 15 3.94 24.29 -20.59
N ALA A 16 4.92 25.03 -21.13
CA ALA A 16 6.28 25.05 -20.60
C ALA A 16 6.51 26.09 -19.51
N THR A 17 5.87 27.29 -19.67
CA THR A 17 6.00 28.39 -18.73
C THR A 17 4.67 29.15 -18.63
N ILE A 18 4.40 29.73 -17.46
CA ILE A 18 3.24 30.60 -17.26
C ILE A 18 3.55 31.67 -16.22
N VAL A 19 2.93 32.83 -16.36
CA VAL A 19 2.94 33.91 -15.37
C VAL A 19 1.53 34.08 -14.82
N VAL A 20 1.37 33.89 -13.52
CA VAL A 20 0.15 34.21 -12.77
C VAL A 20 0.21 35.68 -12.38
N PRO A 21 -0.73 36.54 -12.84
CA PRO A 21 -0.69 37.98 -12.55
C PRO A 21 -0.89 38.30 -11.06
N ASP A 22 -0.40 39.46 -10.65
CA ASP A 22 -0.49 39.96 -9.26
C ASP A 22 -1.92 40.19 -8.74
N ASN A 23 -2.91 40.29 -9.61
CA ASN A 23 -4.32 40.44 -9.23
C ASN A 23 -5.04 39.14 -9.02
N VAL A 24 -4.37 37.98 -9.15
CA VAL A 24 -4.88 36.66 -8.82
C VAL A 24 -4.65 36.44 -7.33
N THR A 25 -5.70 36.01 -6.62
CA THR A 25 -5.66 35.77 -5.18
C THR A 25 -5.65 34.26 -4.84
N GLU A 26 -6.06 33.40 -5.79
CA GLU A 26 -6.16 31.97 -5.56
C GLU A 26 -5.80 31.18 -6.83
N ILE A 27 -5.03 30.11 -6.65
CA ILE A 27 -4.83 29.03 -7.62
C ILE A 27 -5.70 27.87 -7.14
N GLY A 28 -6.73 27.52 -7.92
CA GLY A 28 -7.74 26.56 -7.54
C GLY A 28 -7.26 25.10 -7.56
N GLU A 29 -8.10 24.22 -7.07
CA GLU A 29 -7.88 22.78 -7.04
C GLU A 29 -7.54 22.25 -8.44
N HIS A 30 -6.51 21.37 -8.54
CA HIS A 30 -6.03 20.79 -9.79
C HIS A 30 -5.68 21.78 -10.91
N ALA A 31 -5.53 23.06 -10.63
CA ALA A 31 -5.41 24.10 -11.66
C ALA A 31 -4.35 23.82 -12.73
N PHE A 32 -3.19 23.27 -12.37
CA PHE A 32 -2.09 22.89 -13.26
C PHE A 32 -1.76 21.39 -13.18
N ARG A 33 -2.71 20.56 -12.73
CA ARG A 33 -2.51 19.13 -12.64
C ARG A 33 -2.03 18.55 -13.97
N ASP A 34 -1.01 17.65 -13.91
CA ASP A 34 -0.47 16.94 -15.07
C ASP A 34 0.03 17.87 -16.21
N CYS A 35 0.43 19.12 -15.89
CA CYS A 35 1.17 19.99 -16.79
C CYS A 35 2.63 19.50 -16.91
N THR A 36 2.83 18.36 -17.58
CA THR A 36 4.09 17.62 -17.57
C THR A 36 5.28 18.36 -18.20
N SER A 37 5.05 19.36 -19.05
CA SER A 37 6.12 20.21 -19.63
C SER A 37 6.40 21.48 -18.83
N LEU A 38 5.64 21.75 -17.76
CA LEU A 38 5.81 22.99 -16.98
C LEU A 38 7.15 22.97 -16.24
N THR A 39 8.07 23.81 -16.66
CA THR A 39 9.41 23.94 -16.06
C THR A 39 9.52 25.09 -15.10
N THR A 40 8.77 26.17 -15.36
CA THR A 40 8.83 27.42 -14.60
C THR A 40 7.44 28.05 -14.51
N ILE A 41 7.10 28.50 -13.32
CA ILE A 41 5.92 29.30 -13.06
C ILE A 41 6.32 30.51 -12.24
N VAL A 42 5.84 31.72 -12.64
CA VAL A 42 5.92 32.91 -11.83
C VAL A 42 4.57 33.13 -11.18
N ILE A 43 4.52 33.06 -9.85
CA ILE A 43 3.29 33.25 -9.08
C ILE A 43 3.25 34.73 -8.62
N GLY A 44 2.20 35.46 -9.03
CA GLY A 44 1.99 36.81 -8.64
C GLY A 44 1.85 37.03 -7.13
N LYS A 45 2.30 38.17 -6.63
CA LYS A 45 2.32 38.51 -5.18
C LYS A 45 0.95 38.57 -4.52
N GLY A 46 -0.12 38.62 -5.30
CA GLY A 46 -1.50 38.65 -4.79
C GLY A 46 -2.02 37.30 -4.34
N VAL A 47 -1.39 36.18 -4.74
CA VAL A 47 -1.88 34.84 -4.42
C VAL A 47 -1.76 34.56 -2.92
N LYS A 48 -2.90 34.22 -2.31
CA LYS A 48 -3.08 33.93 -0.89
C LYS A 48 -3.31 32.42 -0.62
N LYS A 49 -3.76 31.68 -1.65
CA LYS A 49 -4.12 30.28 -1.52
C LYS A 49 -3.67 29.47 -2.74
N ILE A 50 -3.08 28.30 -2.47
CA ILE A 50 -2.80 27.25 -3.45
C ILE A 50 -3.67 26.05 -3.08
N GLY A 51 -4.59 25.68 -3.97
CA GLY A 51 -5.59 24.64 -3.77
C GLY A 51 -5.02 23.23 -3.86
N SER A 52 -5.85 22.27 -3.47
CA SER A 52 -5.51 20.85 -3.45
C SER A 52 -5.03 20.39 -4.82
N ALA A 53 -3.90 19.64 -4.81
CA ALA A 53 -3.30 19.07 -6.02
C ALA A 53 -3.07 20.09 -7.16
N ALA A 54 -2.91 21.38 -6.85
CA ALA A 54 -2.81 22.43 -7.86
C ALA A 54 -1.70 22.19 -8.89
N PHE A 55 -0.56 21.62 -8.47
CA PHE A 55 0.59 21.27 -9.33
C PHE A 55 0.88 19.78 -9.36
N LEU A 56 -0.11 18.93 -8.99
CA LEU A 56 0.07 17.48 -8.99
C LEU A 56 0.55 16.99 -10.37
N GLY A 57 1.66 16.23 -10.38
CA GLY A 57 2.20 15.66 -11.62
C GLY A 57 2.91 16.64 -12.55
N CYS A 58 3.26 17.85 -12.08
CA CYS A 58 4.13 18.77 -12.81
C CYS A 58 5.58 18.27 -12.75
N VAL A 59 5.86 17.14 -13.40
CA VAL A 59 7.12 16.38 -13.25
C VAL A 59 8.39 17.14 -13.62
N ASN A 60 8.29 18.14 -14.48
CA ASN A 60 9.44 18.95 -14.93
C ASN A 60 9.58 20.30 -14.21
N LEU A 61 8.75 20.58 -13.20
CA LEU A 61 8.82 21.82 -12.44
C LEU A 61 10.10 21.84 -11.58
N LYS A 62 11.07 22.69 -11.97
CA LYS A 62 12.42 22.71 -11.35
C LYS A 62 12.58 23.73 -10.24
N GLY A 63 11.91 24.87 -10.37
CA GLY A 63 11.98 25.96 -9.41
C GLY A 63 10.60 26.57 -9.20
N LEU A 64 10.26 26.78 -7.95
CA LEU A 64 9.01 27.39 -7.54
C LEU A 64 9.30 28.41 -6.44
N VAL A 65 8.95 29.67 -6.69
CA VAL A 65 9.00 30.71 -5.67
C VAL A 65 7.58 31.02 -5.23
N LEU A 66 7.31 30.77 -3.95
CA LEU A 66 6.03 31.09 -3.34
C LEU A 66 5.99 32.56 -2.96
N PRO A 67 4.86 33.28 -3.19
CA PRO A 67 4.77 34.69 -2.87
C PRO A 67 4.74 34.94 -1.35
N HIS A 68 5.42 35.95 -0.86
CA HIS A 68 5.50 36.26 0.59
C HIS A 68 4.15 36.40 1.30
N GLY A 69 3.11 36.78 0.56
CA GLY A 69 1.77 36.94 1.12
C GLY A 69 0.91 35.69 1.07
N LEU A 70 1.44 34.49 0.71
CA LEU A 70 0.71 33.23 0.69
C LEU A 70 0.32 32.82 2.11
N ILE A 71 -0.94 32.40 2.30
CA ILE A 71 -1.52 32.07 3.61
C ILE A 71 -1.79 30.58 3.74
N GLU A 72 -2.30 29.94 2.67
CA GLU A 72 -2.77 28.55 2.71
C GLU A 72 -2.21 27.73 1.55
N ILE A 73 -1.77 26.50 1.87
CA ILE A 73 -1.39 25.47 0.90
C ILE A 73 -2.15 24.19 1.25
N GLU A 74 -3.02 23.76 0.34
CA GLU A 74 -3.85 22.56 0.54
C GLU A 74 -3.10 21.27 0.16
N SER A 75 -3.71 20.14 0.50
CA SER A 75 -3.13 18.80 0.35
C SER A 75 -2.70 18.49 -1.08
N ASN A 76 -1.64 17.71 -1.21
CA ASN A 76 -1.08 17.26 -2.50
C ASN A 76 -0.67 18.39 -3.46
N ALA A 77 -0.61 19.65 -3.01
CA ALA A 77 -0.40 20.81 -3.90
C ALA A 77 0.78 20.62 -4.86
N PHE A 78 1.87 19.97 -4.43
CA PHE A 78 3.07 19.72 -5.22
C PHE A 78 3.37 18.22 -5.39
N CYS A 79 2.40 17.34 -5.18
CA CYS A 79 2.59 15.90 -5.31
C CYS A 79 3.09 15.54 -6.72
N GLY A 80 4.13 14.70 -6.80
CA GLY A 80 4.70 14.25 -8.08
C GLY A 80 5.46 15.32 -8.87
N CYS A 81 5.85 16.45 -8.25
CA CYS A 81 6.78 17.41 -8.84
C CYS A 81 8.22 16.84 -8.73
N THR A 82 8.50 15.81 -9.53
CA THR A 82 9.72 15.00 -9.39
C THR A 82 11.02 15.78 -9.59
N SER A 83 11.03 16.83 -10.40
CA SER A 83 12.21 17.67 -10.66
C SER A 83 12.37 18.86 -9.70
N LEU A 84 11.45 19.04 -8.74
CA LEU A 84 11.53 20.15 -7.77
C LEU A 84 12.65 19.87 -6.77
N LYS A 85 13.67 20.74 -6.74
CA LYS A 85 14.86 20.54 -5.90
C LYS A 85 14.80 21.22 -4.54
N SER A 86 14.12 22.37 -4.47
CA SER A 86 14.05 23.16 -3.25
C SER A 86 12.76 23.95 -3.19
N ILE A 87 12.31 24.20 -1.95
CA ILE A 87 11.17 25.06 -1.68
C ILE A 87 11.41 25.86 -0.40
N VAL A 88 10.93 27.10 -0.39
CA VAL A 88 10.90 27.96 0.80
C VAL A 88 9.44 28.28 1.11
N ILE A 89 9.03 27.98 2.33
CA ILE A 89 7.70 28.33 2.85
C ILE A 89 7.75 29.75 3.40
N PRO A 90 6.93 30.68 2.88
CA PRO A 90 6.94 32.09 3.31
C PRO A 90 6.46 32.30 4.75
N GLU A 91 6.85 33.47 5.29
CA GLU A 91 6.49 33.88 6.66
C GLU A 91 4.97 33.95 6.93
N ALA A 92 4.19 34.31 5.91
CA ALA A 92 2.74 34.51 6.04
C ALA A 92 1.93 33.22 5.97
N VAL A 93 2.54 32.06 5.71
CA VAL A 93 1.81 30.79 5.63
C VAL A 93 1.36 30.35 7.02
N GLU A 94 0.04 30.26 7.17
CA GLU A 94 -0.65 29.88 8.42
C GLU A 94 -1.22 28.48 8.38
N LYS A 95 -1.49 27.92 7.18
CA LYS A 95 -2.10 26.59 7.03
C LYS A 95 -1.44 25.78 5.93
N ILE A 96 -1.00 24.59 6.29
CA ILE A 96 -0.48 23.56 5.38
C ILE A 96 -1.23 22.26 5.63
N GLU A 97 -1.79 21.66 4.57
CA GLU A 97 -2.41 20.35 4.61
C GLU A 97 -1.46 19.27 4.05
N SER A 98 -1.40 18.14 4.71
CA SER A 98 -0.56 17.00 4.31
C SER A 98 -1.36 15.95 3.54
N PRO A 99 -0.69 15.14 2.68
CA PRO A 99 0.72 15.24 2.26
C PRO A 99 0.95 16.39 1.29
N LEU A 100 2.11 17.05 1.33
CA LEU A 100 2.41 18.20 0.47
C LEU A 100 3.33 17.83 -0.71
N PHE A 101 4.41 17.06 -0.47
CA PHE A 101 5.47 16.77 -1.44
C PHE A 101 5.57 15.26 -1.77
N SER A 102 4.48 14.51 -1.64
CA SER A 102 4.49 13.08 -1.97
C SER A 102 5.04 12.85 -3.37
N GLY A 103 6.07 12.01 -3.50
CA GLY A 103 6.68 11.68 -4.79
C GLY A 103 7.56 12.76 -5.43
N CYS A 104 7.96 13.81 -4.69
CA CYS A 104 8.96 14.78 -5.13
C CYS A 104 10.37 14.20 -4.97
N SER A 105 10.79 13.32 -5.89
CA SER A 105 12.01 12.51 -5.75
C SER A 105 13.30 13.29 -5.66
N ASP A 106 13.38 14.45 -6.33
CA ASP A 106 14.57 15.30 -6.40
C ASP A 106 14.59 16.41 -5.33
N LEU A 107 13.57 16.43 -4.42
CA LEU A 107 13.48 17.46 -3.39
C LEU A 107 14.53 17.21 -2.30
N GLU A 108 15.50 18.12 -2.24
CA GLU A 108 16.65 18.06 -1.33
C GLU A 108 16.56 19.10 -0.21
N VAL A 109 15.86 20.23 -0.46
CA VAL A 109 15.85 21.37 0.48
C VAL A 109 14.43 21.85 0.73
N ILE A 110 14.01 21.77 1.98
CA ILE A 110 12.77 22.39 2.48
C ILE A 110 13.17 23.40 3.56
N LYS A 111 12.81 24.67 3.36
CA LYS A 111 13.03 25.72 4.35
C LYS A 111 11.74 26.43 4.68
N VAL A 112 11.63 26.92 5.90
CA VAL A 112 10.58 27.83 6.35
C VAL A 112 11.27 29.15 6.69
N GLU A 113 10.71 30.28 6.25
CA GLU A 113 11.23 31.61 6.60
C GLU A 113 11.22 31.80 8.12
N ALA A 114 12.31 32.35 8.68
CA ALA A 114 12.52 32.47 10.12
C ALA A 114 11.44 33.28 10.85
N ALA A 115 10.74 34.18 10.15
CA ALA A 115 9.65 34.98 10.69
C ALA A 115 8.28 34.27 10.69
N ASN A 116 8.18 33.03 10.13
CA ASN A 116 6.94 32.27 10.17
C ASN A 116 6.57 31.90 11.61
N ALA A 117 5.35 32.24 12.04
CA ALA A 117 4.89 32.05 13.41
C ALA A 117 4.31 30.64 13.69
N VAL A 118 3.97 29.89 12.64
CA VAL A 118 3.26 28.60 12.73
C VAL A 118 4.18 27.43 12.46
N TYR A 119 5.11 27.59 11.54
CA TYR A 119 6.01 26.54 11.08
C TYR A 119 7.48 26.95 11.19
N ASP A 120 8.34 25.96 11.30
CA ASP A 120 9.80 26.15 11.25
C ASP A 120 10.51 25.01 10.52
N SER A 121 11.81 25.20 10.25
CA SER A 121 12.75 24.17 9.79
C SER A 121 13.93 24.17 10.76
N ARG A 122 13.63 23.94 12.05
CA ARG A 122 14.61 24.00 13.15
C ARG A 122 15.86 23.18 12.85
N GLU A 123 17.02 23.69 13.23
CA GLU A 123 18.31 23.03 13.08
C GLU A 123 18.61 22.59 11.62
N ASP A 124 18.10 23.34 10.64
CA ASP A 124 18.22 22.99 9.21
C ASP A 124 17.77 21.55 8.89
N CYS A 125 16.70 21.08 9.54
CA CYS A 125 16.22 19.69 9.44
C CYS A 125 15.69 19.28 8.06
N ASN A 126 15.59 20.19 7.10
CA ASN A 126 15.00 19.97 5.77
C ASN A 126 13.57 19.41 5.84
N ALA A 127 12.75 19.99 6.71
CA ALA A 127 11.35 19.62 6.90
C ALA A 127 10.50 20.85 7.27
N ILE A 128 9.20 20.67 7.24
CA ILE A 128 8.23 21.60 7.82
C ILE A 128 7.77 21.03 9.15
N VAL A 129 8.03 21.74 10.23
CA VAL A 129 7.60 21.38 11.58
C VAL A 129 6.60 22.41 12.08
N GLU A 130 5.46 21.95 12.58
CA GLU A 130 4.47 22.81 13.22
C GLU A 130 4.94 23.13 14.65
N THR A 131 5.18 24.42 14.94
CA THR A 131 5.82 24.86 16.18
C THR A 131 5.02 24.57 17.44
N LYS A 132 3.68 24.68 17.35
CA LYS A 132 2.76 24.48 18.49
C LYS A 132 2.69 23.02 18.94
N THR A 133 2.70 22.09 18.00
CA THR A 133 2.52 20.66 18.26
C THR A 133 3.82 19.87 18.18
N ASN A 134 4.91 20.51 17.74
CA ASN A 134 6.18 19.84 17.43
C ASN A 134 6.01 18.65 16.47
N LYS A 135 5.05 18.74 15.56
CA LYS A 135 4.74 17.70 14.59
C LYS A 135 5.46 17.98 13.28
N LEU A 136 6.17 17.00 12.75
CA LEU A 136 6.78 17.06 11.44
C LEU A 136 5.66 16.87 10.38
N ILE A 137 5.36 17.95 9.64
CA ILE A 137 4.23 17.99 8.70
C ILE A 137 4.61 17.44 7.33
N SER A 138 5.81 17.79 6.85
CA SER A 138 6.28 17.35 5.54
C SER A 138 7.80 17.33 5.47
N ALA A 139 8.35 16.36 4.74
CA ALA A 139 9.77 16.04 4.69
C ALA A 139 10.20 15.65 3.27
N CYS A 140 11.51 15.46 3.11
CA CYS A 140 12.13 14.92 1.91
C CYS A 140 13.18 13.87 2.28
N HIS A 141 13.80 13.24 1.30
CA HIS A 141 14.76 12.15 1.54
C HIS A 141 16.05 12.59 2.27
N THR A 142 16.34 13.89 2.31
CA THR A 142 17.49 14.44 3.04
C THR A 142 17.15 14.94 4.44
N THR A 143 15.89 14.82 4.86
CA THR A 143 15.42 15.29 6.16
C THR A 143 16.14 14.60 7.31
N LYS A 144 16.61 15.40 8.26
CA LYS A 144 17.11 14.92 9.54
C LYS A 144 16.06 15.19 10.61
N ILE A 145 15.57 14.15 11.26
CA ILE A 145 14.60 14.30 12.34
C ILE A 145 15.37 14.66 13.62
N VAL A 146 15.21 15.91 14.03
CA VAL A 146 15.96 16.46 15.18
C VAL A 146 15.18 16.29 16.48
N SER A 147 15.89 16.42 17.60
CA SER A 147 15.29 16.34 18.94
C SER A 147 14.21 17.41 19.13
N GLY A 148 13.19 17.09 19.94
CA GLY A 148 12.06 17.99 20.18
C GLY A 148 10.92 17.87 19.16
N ILE A 149 11.08 17.09 18.08
CA ILE A 149 9.95 16.61 17.27
C ILE A 149 9.30 15.45 18.05
N ILE A 150 7.99 15.50 18.22
CA ILE A 150 7.25 14.50 19.02
C ILE A 150 6.29 13.63 18.18
N ALA A 151 6.06 14.00 16.92
CA ALA A 151 5.19 13.23 16.04
C ALA A 151 5.63 13.34 14.57
N ILE A 152 5.53 12.26 13.84
CA ILE A 152 5.63 12.23 12.37
C ILE A 152 4.21 12.36 11.81
N GLY A 153 3.96 13.39 11.01
CA GLY A 153 2.64 13.71 10.46
C GLY A 153 2.16 12.73 9.40
N ASN A 154 0.88 12.84 9.08
CA ASN A 154 0.27 12.04 8.01
C ASN A 154 0.96 12.33 6.67
N GLY A 155 1.39 11.29 5.97
CA GLY A 155 2.06 11.37 4.69
C GLY A 155 3.37 12.18 4.68
N ALA A 156 4.01 12.40 5.83
CA ALA A 156 5.17 13.29 5.94
C ALA A 156 6.33 12.92 5.00
N PHE A 157 6.59 11.63 4.79
CA PHE A 157 7.57 11.08 3.86
C PHE A 157 6.93 10.27 2.72
N CYS A 158 5.62 10.43 2.50
CA CYS A 158 4.88 9.61 1.52
C CYS A 158 5.56 9.64 0.14
N ASN A 159 5.82 8.43 -0.43
CA ASN A 159 6.51 8.25 -1.71
C ASN A 159 7.92 8.90 -1.80
N SER A 160 8.61 9.06 -0.68
CA SER A 160 10.03 9.43 -0.68
C SER A 160 10.88 8.23 -1.09
N LYS A 161 10.85 7.90 -2.40
CA LYS A 161 11.44 6.67 -2.95
C LYS A 161 12.94 6.54 -2.77
N SER A 162 13.66 7.64 -2.61
CA SER A 162 15.11 7.70 -2.40
C SER A 162 15.51 7.67 -0.91
N LEU A 163 14.53 7.61 0.00
CA LEU A 163 14.79 7.53 1.44
C LEU A 163 15.29 6.12 1.80
N GLU A 164 16.55 6.01 2.25
CA GLU A 164 17.18 4.71 2.53
C GLU A 164 17.17 4.35 4.01
N GLU A 165 17.33 5.33 4.88
CA GLU A 165 17.39 5.15 6.33
C GLU A 165 16.71 6.32 7.05
N VAL A 166 16.07 6.02 8.17
CA VAL A 166 15.48 7.03 9.08
C VAL A 166 15.87 6.72 10.50
N ILE A 167 16.40 7.74 11.19
CA ILE A 167 16.69 7.67 12.61
C ILE A 167 15.68 8.57 13.33
N LEU A 168 14.78 7.95 14.08
CA LEU A 168 13.84 8.66 14.94
C LEU A 168 14.49 8.94 16.29
N PRO A 169 14.56 10.21 16.73
CA PRO A 169 15.07 10.53 18.05
C PRO A 169 14.10 10.09 19.15
N ASP A 170 14.61 9.97 20.37
CA ASP A 170 13.78 9.79 21.54
C ASP A 170 12.77 10.95 21.67
N GLY A 171 11.57 10.62 22.18
CA GLY A 171 10.47 11.59 22.32
C GLY A 171 9.43 11.54 21.20
N ILE A 172 9.67 10.84 20.09
CA ILE A 172 8.62 10.57 19.10
C ILE A 172 7.59 9.62 19.72
N THR A 173 6.32 10.08 19.78
CA THR A 173 5.21 9.30 20.36
C THR A 173 4.27 8.73 19.31
N SER A 174 4.25 9.29 18.10
CA SER A 174 3.33 8.82 17.07
C SER A 174 3.91 8.93 15.65
N ILE A 175 3.55 7.95 14.83
CA ILE A 175 3.76 7.93 13.37
C ILE A 175 2.39 7.95 12.71
N GLY A 176 2.11 8.96 11.88
CA GLY A 176 0.80 9.21 11.28
C GLY A 176 0.45 8.27 10.13
N ILE A 177 -0.78 8.42 9.64
CA ILE A 177 -1.31 7.70 8.47
C ILE A 177 -0.42 7.95 7.25
N ASP A 178 -0.09 6.91 6.49
CA ASP A 178 0.75 6.97 5.27
C ASP A 178 2.12 7.66 5.48
N ALA A 179 2.62 7.81 6.70
CA ALA A 179 3.80 8.62 7.00
C ALA A 179 5.03 8.25 6.17
N PHE A 180 5.28 6.96 5.96
CA PHE A 180 6.35 6.41 5.12
C PHE A 180 5.79 5.54 3.97
N TYR A 181 4.52 5.73 3.60
CA TYR A 181 3.92 4.99 2.50
C TYR A 181 4.75 5.10 1.22
N GLY A 182 5.09 3.98 0.58
CA GLY A 182 5.82 3.96 -0.68
C GLY A 182 7.28 4.43 -0.60
N CYS A 183 7.89 4.42 0.58
CA CYS A 183 9.34 4.61 0.74
C CYS A 183 10.07 3.34 0.28
N GLU A 184 10.05 3.09 -1.03
CA GLU A 184 10.50 1.83 -1.66
C GLU A 184 11.97 1.48 -1.36
N SER A 185 12.83 2.47 -1.07
CA SER A 185 14.25 2.27 -0.75
C SER A 185 14.56 2.20 0.73
N LEU A 186 13.57 2.42 1.61
CA LEU A 186 13.79 2.38 3.06
C LEU A 186 14.17 0.98 3.50
N THR A 187 15.42 0.82 3.97
CA THR A 187 15.98 -0.45 4.43
C THR A 187 15.93 -0.60 5.94
N HIS A 188 16.06 0.51 6.64
CA HIS A 188 16.13 0.53 8.10
C HIS A 188 15.44 1.75 8.70
N ILE A 189 14.73 1.52 9.80
CA ILE A 189 14.20 2.54 10.70
C ILE A 189 14.27 2.03 12.13
N ASN A 190 14.77 2.87 13.06
CA ASN A 190 14.62 2.61 14.48
C ASN A 190 13.30 3.19 14.97
N LEU A 191 12.59 2.46 15.81
CA LEU A 191 11.42 2.98 16.54
C LEU A 191 11.84 3.22 18.00
N PRO A 192 11.74 4.46 18.52
CA PRO A 192 12.18 4.76 19.89
C PRO A 192 11.19 4.21 20.94
N ASP A 193 11.67 3.97 22.14
CA ASP A 193 10.84 3.46 23.26
C ASP A 193 9.68 4.40 23.65
N SER A 194 9.78 5.68 23.28
CA SER A 194 8.70 6.65 23.48
C SER A 194 7.50 6.47 22.54
N LEU A 195 7.64 5.64 21.48
CA LEU A 195 6.58 5.48 20.48
C LEU A 195 5.38 4.73 21.08
N GLU A 196 4.19 5.30 20.90
CA GLU A 196 2.91 4.78 21.38
C GLU A 196 1.99 4.30 20.26
N SER A 197 2.06 4.94 19.07
CA SER A 197 1.14 4.63 17.97
C SER A 197 1.78 4.65 16.60
N ILE A 198 1.32 3.71 15.74
CA ILE A 198 1.67 3.58 14.33
C ILE A 198 0.37 3.63 13.54
N GLY A 199 0.21 4.64 12.68
CA GLY A 199 -1.00 4.90 11.92
C GLY A 199 -1.22 3.95 10.74
N GLN A 200 -2.40 4.03 10.17
CA GLN A 200 -2.82 3.24 9.01
C GLN A 200 -1.83 3.38 7.85
N ARG A 201 -1.40 2.26 7.28
CA ARG A 201 -0.46 2.18 6.17
C ARG A 201 0.85 2.95 6.37
N ALA A 202 1.24 3.20 7.61
CA ALA A 202 2.40 4.04 7.93
C ALA A 202 3.68 3.61 7.20
N PHE A 203 3.90 2.32 6.99
CA PHE A 203 5.04 1.74 6.27
C PHE A 203 4.62 0.92 5.05
N ALA A 204 3.38 1.03 4.60
CA ALA A 204 2.93 0.25 3.45
C ALA A 204 3.80 0.52 2.21
N TRP A 205 4.14 -0.54 1.46
CA TRP A 205 5.01 -0.48 0.28
C TRP A 205 6.45 -0.01 0.57
N CYS A 206 6.94 -0.17 1.81
CA CYS A 206 8.38 -0.08 2.10
C CYS A 206 9.05 -1.39 1.66
N GLU A 207 9.18 -1.58 0.34
CA GLU A 207 9.56 -2.87 -0.27
C GLU A 207 10.93 -3.39 0.15
N LYS A 208 11.86 -2.51 0.59
CA LYS A 208 13.22 -2.89 1.03
C LYS A 208 13.40 -2.93 2.55
N LEU A 209 12.35 -2.63 3.33
CA LEU A 209 12.46 -2.67 4.79
C LEU A 209 12.79 -4.09 5.26
N ASN A 210 13.98 -4.26 5.85
CA ASN A 210 14.53 -5.59 6.18
C ASN A 210 13.92 -6.20 7.44
N GLY A 211 13.60 -5.36 8.41
CA GLY A 211 13.07 -5.81 9.70
C GLY A 211 12.55 -4.67 10.53
N ILE A 212 11.76 -5.00 11.53
CA ILE A 212 11.19 -4.04 12.46
C ILE A 212 11.17 -4.59 13.88
N VAL A 213 11.45 -3.71 14.83
CA VAL A 213 11.30 -3.98 16.26
C VAL A 213 10.24 -3.03 16.80
N ILE A 214 9.13 -3.57 17.29
CA ILE A 214 8.04 -2.80 17.89
C ILE A 214 8.40 -2.54 19.35
N PRO A 215 8.51 -1.27 19.79
CA PRO A 215 8.88 -0.93 21.18
C PRO A 215 7.82 -1.33 22.20
N GLN A 216 8.25 -1.35 23.47
CA GLN A 216 7.38 -1.79 24.57
C GLN A 216 6.14 -0.92 24.79
N ASN A 217 6.20 0.38 24.46
CA ASN A 217 5.10 1.32 24.72
C ASN A 217 4.11 1.43 23.56
N VAL A 218 4.37 0.80 22.41
CA VAL A 218 3.42 0.80 21.30
C VAL A 218 2.16 0.04 21.71
N ASN A 219 1.03 0.76 21.75
CA ASN A 219 -0.27 0.24 22.13
C ASN A 219 -1.29 0.30 20.98
N THR A 220 -0.94 0.95 19.88
CA THR A 220 -1.81 1.06 18.70
C THR A 220 -0.99 0.84 17.42
N ILE A 221 -1.39 -0.16 16.64
CA ILE A 221 -0.95 -0.37 15.27
C ILE A 221 -2.21 -0.45 14.42
N GLU A 222 -2.41 0.56 13.56
CA GLU A 222 -3.60 0.63 12.72
C GLU A 222 -3.48 -0.29 11.48
N ASP A 223 -4.61 -0.45 10.77
CA ASP A 223 -4.75 -1.38 9.66
C ASP A 223 -3.69 -1.18 8.58
N ASN A 224 -3.17 -2.30 8.10
CA ASN A 224 -2.22 -2.34 6.98
C ASN A 224 -0.93 -1.53 7.21
N ALA A 225 -0.54 -1.26 8.47
CA ALA A 225 0.64 -0.46 8.79
C ALA A 225 1.90 -0.93 8.06
N PHE A 226 2.08 -2.24 7.85
CA PHE A 226 3.23 -2.85 7.16
C PHE A 226 2.84 -3.59 5.87
N PHE A 227 1.72 -3.21 5.26
CA PHE A 227 1.23 -3.82 4.01
C PHE A 227 2.29 -3.79 2.92
N ALA A 228 2.52 -4.91 2.24
CA ALA A 228 3.48 -5.04 1.13
C ALA A 228 4.94 -4.67 1.46
N CYS A 229 5.37 -4.76 2.72
CA CYS A 229 6.78 -4.71 3.11
C CYS A 229 7.47 -6.02 2.73
N SER A 230 7.68 -6.24 1.44
CA SER A 230 8.05 -7.56 0.91
C SER A 230 9.40 -8.10 1.37
N ALA A 231 10.36 -7.23 1.70
CA ALA A 231 11.70 -7.64 2.13
C ALA A 231 11.81 -7.98 3.63
N LEU A 232 10.74 -7.80 4.43
CA LEU A 232 10.81 -8.08 5.86
C LEU A 232 11.30 -9.52 6.13
N GLU A 233 12.42 -9.61 6.84
CA GLU A 233 13.04 -10.86 7.26
C GLU A 233 12.73 -11.21 8.70
N TYR A 234 12.63 -10.19 9.56
CA TYR A 234 12.28 -10.37 10.96
C TYR A 234 11.31 -9.29 11.44
N ILE A 235 10.46 -9.71 12.35
CA ILE A 235 9.56 -8.84 13.11
C ILE A 235 9.71 -9.26 14.57
N LYS A 236 10.04 -8.30 15.44
CA LYS A 236 10.14 -8.52 16.87
C LYS A 236 9.30 -7.50 17.61
N VAL A 237 8.60 -7.94 18.64
CA VAL A 237 7.99 -7.06 19.63
C VAL A 237 8.87 -7.10 20.87
N ALA A 238 9.18 -5.93 21.42
CA ALA A 238 10.04 -5.80 22.60
C ALA A 238 9.40 -6.47 23.82
N ASP A 239 10.25 -7.05 24.65
CA ASP A 239 9.81 -7.62 25.93
C ASP A 239 9.17 -6.52 26.79
N GLY A 240 8.03 -6.86 27.42
CA GLY A 240 7.27 -5.89 28.24
C GLY A 240 6.17 -5.14 27.48
N ASN A 241 6.05 -5.25 26.15
CA ASN A 241 4.86 -4.78 25.46
C ASN A 241 3.64 -5.61 25.91
N THR A 242 2.59 -4.92 26.35
CA THR A 242 1.38 -5.56 26.90
C THR A 242 0.27 -5.74 25.89
N THR A 243 0.36 -5.07 24.75
CA THR A 243 -0.68 -5.08 23.69
C THR A 243 -0.33 -6.05 22.59
N TYR A 244 0.94 -6.14 22.23
CA TYR A 244 1.44 -6.98 21.15
C TYR A 244 2.55 -7.91 21.63
N ASP A 245 2.72 -9.01 20.93
CA ASP A 245 3.86 -9.90 21.13
C ASP A 245 4.34 -10.54 19.81
N SER A 246 5.51 -11.17 19.86
CA SER A 246 6.03 -12.07 18.85
C SER A 246 6.43 -13.40 19.52
N ARG A 247 5.46 -14.01 20.23
CA ARG A 247 5.62 -15.25 20.99
C ARG A 247 6.33 -16.31 20.20
N GLU A 248 7.13 -17.14 20.89
CA GLU A 248 7.89 -18.24 20.28
C GLU A 248 8.85 -17.78 19.16
N ASN A 249 9.26 -16.49 19.16
CA ASN A 249 10.05 -15.89 18.08
C ASN A 249 9.42 -16.10 16.68
N CYS A 250 8.11 -15.97 16.60
CA CYS A 250 7.32 -16.27 15.40
C CYS A 250 7.56 -15.34 14.21
N ASN A 251 8.32 -14.26 14.38
CA ASN A 251 8.51 -13.22 13.35
C ASN A 251 7.19 -12.65 12.83
N ALA A 252 6.30 -12.31 13.75
CA ALA A 252 5.01 -11.67 13.46
C ALA A 252 4.64 -10.72 14.59
N ILE A 253 3.70 -9.83 14.33
CA ILE A 253 3.01 -9.01 15.34
C ILE A 253 1.69 -9.69 15.64
N ILE A 254 1.49 -10.09 16.89
CA ILE A 254 0.26 -10.69 17.38
C ILE A 254 -0.32 -9.79 18.46
N GLU A 255 -1.59 -9.46 18.32
CA GLU A 255 -2.35 -8.74 19.34
C GLU A 255 -2.72 -9.69 20.48
N THR A 256 -2.27 -9.40 21.69
CA THR A 256 -2.29 -10.38 22.80
C THR A 256 -3.67 -10.73 23.31
N TRP A 257 -4.59 -9.75 23.39
CA TRP A 257 -5.92 -9.94 23.96
C TRP A 257 -6.90 -10.64 23.00
N SER A 258 -6.71 -10.49 21.68
CA SER A 258 -7.58 -11.08 20.64
C SER A 258 -6.95 -12.29 19.96
N ASN A 259 -5.64 -12.54 20.17
CA ASN A 259 -4.85 -13.54 19.43
C ASN A 259 -4.88 -13.35 17.91
N ARG A 260 -4.96 -12.09 17.45
CA ARG A 260 -4.97 -11.75 16.02
C ARG A 260 -3.56 -11.54 15.51
N LEU A 261 -3.20 -12.18 14.42
CA LEU A 261 -1.95 -11.93 13.71
C LEU A 261 -2.15 -10.71 12.79
N ILE A 262 -1.47 -9.61 13.15
CA ILE A 262 -1.58 -8.31 12.48
C ILE A 262 -0.65 -8.23 11.27
N THR A 263 0.57 -8.72 11.39
CA THR A 263 1.57 -8.68 10.32
C THR A 263 2.53 -9.84 10.46
N GLY A 264 2.79 -10.51 9.35
CA GLY A 264 3.83 -11.52 9.22
C GLY A 264 4.87 -11.15 8.18
N CYS A 265 5.98 -11.89 8.15
CA CYS A 265 7.05 -11.73 7.18
C CYS A 265 7.41 -13.06 6.52
N LYS A 266 8.42 -13.08 5.64
CA LYS A 266 8.82 -14.30 4.90
C LYS A 266 9.24 -15.47 5.78
N SER A 267 9.69 -15.20 7.00
CA SER A 267 10.16 -16.19 7.97
C SER A 267 9.16 -16.50 9.08
N THR A 268 7.95 -15.97 9.01
CA THR A 268 6.92 -16.17 10.02
C THR A 268 6.55 -17.65 10.14
N ILE A 269 6.54 -18.12 11.39
CA ILE A 269 5.95 -19.39 11.80
C ILE A 269 4.75 -19.02 12.66
N ILE A 270 3.54 -19.27 12.17
CA ILE A 270 2.31 -18.94 12.92
C ILE A 270 2.24 -19.85 14.16
N PRO A 271 2.30 -19.29 15.39
CA PRO A 271 2.33 -20.10 16.59
C PRO A 271 0.94 -20.63 16.94
N LEU A 272 0.94 -21.74 17.69
CA LEU A 272 -0.30 -22.23 18.30
C LEU A 272 -0.87 -21.17 19.25
N GLY A 273 -2.18 -20.96 19.22
CA GLY A 273 -2.86 -19.89 20.00
C GLY A 273 -3.21 -18.67 19.16
N VAL A 274 -2.69 -18.50 17.94
CA VAL A 274 -3.25 -17.52 16.99
C VAL A 274 -4.63 -18.03 16.59
N GLU A 275 -5.63 -17.15 16.71
CA GLU A 275 -7.02 -17.47 16.40
C GLU A 275 -7.51 -16.82 15.09
N GLU A 276 -6.92 -15.68 14.70
CA GLU A 276 -7.31 -14.93 13.52
C GLU A 276 -6.08 -14.43 12.76
N ILE A 277 -6.16 -14.44 11.43
CA ILE A 277 -5.19 -13.83 10.52
C ILE A 277 -5.95 -12.73 9.77
N ILE A 278 -5.59 -11.46 10.01
CA ILE A 278 -6.34 -10.33 9.46
C ILE A 278 -6.06 -10.08 7.99
N GLU A 279 -6.91 -9.27 7.36
CA GLU A 279 -6.69 -8.75 6.01
C GLU A 279 -5.30 -8.12 5.89
N GLY A 280 -4.60 -8.44 4.82
CA GLY A 280 -3.28 -7.86 4.55
C GLY A 280 -2.12 -8.39 5.39
N ALA A 281 -2.34 -9.29 6.36
CA ALA A 281 -1.30 -9.76 7.29
C ALA A 281 -0.02 -10.26 6.60
N PHE A 282 -0.13 -10.90 5.44
CA PHE A 282 0.99 -11.35 4.60
C PHE A 282 0.96 -10.73 3.20
N CYS A 283 0.08 -9.77 2.95
CA CYS A 283 -0.12 -9.26 1.61
C CYS A 283 1.16 -8.66 1.02
N GLY A 284 1.42 -8.96 -0.27
CA GLY A 284 2.60 -8.51 -0.99
C GLY A 284 3.91 -9.14 -0.53
N ASN A 285 3.87 -10.17 0.32
CA ASN A 285 5.08 -10.90 0.72
C ASN A 285 5.58 -11.77 -0.44
N LYS A 286 6.46 -11.20 -1.25
CA LYS A 286 6.98 -11.81 -2.49
C LYS A 286 7.89 -13.02 -2.23
N TYR A 287 8.33 -13.25 -1.00
CA TYR A 287 9.38 -14.24 -0.68
C TYR A 287 8.92 -15.39 0.21
N ILE A 288 7.69 -15.35 0.73
CA ILE A 288 7.12 -16.46 1.49
C ILE A 288 6.91 -17.67 0.57
N ARG A 289 7.48 -18.82 0.93
CA ARG A 289 7.38 -20.04 0.13
C ARG A 289 6.48 -21.09 0.75
N LYS A 290 6.33 -21.06 2.07
CA LYS A 290 5.58 -22.05 2.82
C LYS A 290 4.79 -21.39 3.92
N ILE A 291 3.55 -21.82 4.10
CA ILE A 291 2.72 -21.45 5.23
C ILE A 291 2.11 -22.71 5.87
N ILE A 292 2.05 -22.70 7.19
CA ILE A 292 1.35 -23.73 7.96
C ILE A 292 0.32 -23.01 8.82
N ILE A 293 -0.94 -23.40 8.71
CA ILE A 293 -2.05 -22.86 9.50
C ILE A 293 -2.26 -23.75 10.70
N PRO A 294 -2.04 -23.28 11.93
CA PRO A 294 -2.23 -24.09 13.15
C PRO A 294 -3.70 -24.47 13.38
N SER A 295 -3.90 -25.47 14.22
CA SER A 295 -5.24 -25.93 14.62
C SER A 295 -6.05 -24.87 15.38
N SER A 296 -5.40 -23.88 15.97
CA SER A 296 -6.04 -22.78 16.71
C SER A 296 -6.70 -21.73 15.84
N VAL A 297 -6.32 -21.59 14.56
CA VAL A 297 -6.84 -20.56 13.67
C VAL A 297 -8.29 -20.84 13.32
N LYS A 298 -9.15 -19.90 13.68
CA LYS A 298 -10.62 -19.92 13.50
C LYS A 298 -11.09 -18.99 12.39
N ASN A 299 -10.30 -17.94 12.05
CA ASN A 299 -10.64 -16.99 11.01
C ASN A 299 -9.40 -16.59 10.19
N ILE A 300 -9.58 -16.53 8.86
CA ILE A 300 -8.62 -15.97 7.91
C ILE A 300 -9.38 -15.00 7.05
N GLU A 301 -9.05 -13.71 7.15
CA GLU A 301 -9.74 -12.66 6.41
C GLU A 301 -9.34 -12.69 4.92
N CYS A 302 -10.23 -12.18 4.08
CA CYS A 302 -9.99 -12.06 2.65
C CYS A 302 -8.74 -11.20 2.37
N GLY A 303 -7.90 -11.62 1.42
CA GLY A 303 -6.67 -10.88 1.09
C GLY A 303 -5.52 -11.04 2.09
N ALA A 304 -5.66 -11.84 3.16
CA ALA A 304 -4.59 -12.07 4.13
C ALA A 304 -3.26 -12.48 3.49
N PHE A 305 -3.28 -13.21 2.38
CA PHE A 305 -2.13 -13.70 1.62
C PHE A 305 -2.08 -13.18 0.18
N GLY A 306 -2.81 -12.10 -0.13
CA GLY A 306 -2.82 -11.51 -1.47
C GLY A 306 -1.41 -11.16 -1.94
N GLY A 307 -1.07 -11.49 -3.20
CA GLY A 307 0.24 -11.19 -3.77
C GLY A 307 1.44 -11.95 -3.19
N CYS A 308 1.21 -13.07 -2.49
CA CYS A 308 2.28 -14.00 -2.07
C CYS A 308 2.78 -14.84 -3.26
N VAL A 309 3.41 -14.18 -4.22
CA VAL A 309 3.73 -14.74 -5.55
C VAL A 309 4.62 -15.99 -5.52
N SER A 310 5.48 -16.12 -4.51
CA SER A 310 6.41 -17.26 -4.38
C SER A 310 5.86 -18.42 -3.55
N LEU A 311 4.60 -18.35 -3.11
CA LEU A 311 4.02 -19.40 -2.27
C LEU A 311 3.92 -20.72 -3.03
N GLU A 312 4.55 -21.76 -2.46
CA GLU A 312 4.69 -23.08 -3.08
C GLU A 312 4.02 -24.18 -2.26
N LYS A 313 3.96 -23.99 -0.94
CA LYS A 313 3.46 -25.01 -0.02
C LYS A 313 2.53 -24.41 1.03
N ILE A 314 1.33 -24.91 1.04
CA ILE A 314 0.29 -24.56 2.01
C ILE A 314 -0.10 -25.85 2.77
N LYS A 315 -0.09 -25.79 4.10
CA LYS A 315 -0.54 -26.86 4.95
C LYS A 315 -1.44 -26.32 6.05
N VAL A 316 -2.49 -27.05 6.36
CA VAL A 316 -3.34 -26.83 7.54
C VAL A 316 -3.13 -28.01 8.48
N ASP A 317 -2.95 -27.74 9.78
CA ASP A 317 -2.81 -28.80 10.78
C ASP A 317 -4.08 -29.64 10.86
N GLU A 318 -3.92 -30.98 11.00
CA GLU A 318 -5.03 -31.93 11.00
C GLU A 318 -6.06 -31.68 12.10
N GLY A 319 -5.66 -31.02 13.19
CA GLY A 319 -6.56 -30.67 14.30
C GLY A 319 -7.39 -29.38 14.03
N ASN A 320 -7.18 -28.69 12.93
CA ASN A 320 -7.98 -27.50 12.60
C ASN A 320 -9.42 -27.91 12.25
N LYS A 321 -10.40 -27.25 12.88
CA LYS A 321 -11.81 -27.63 12.74
C LYS A 321 -12.53 -26.87 11.62
N ARG A 322 -11.95 -25.77 11.15
CA ARG A 322 -12.55 -24.90 10.12
C ARG A 322 -11.85 -25.02 8.79
N TYR A 323 -10.53 -25.17 8.80
CA TYR A 323 -9.74 -25.18 7.58
C TYR A 323 -9.12 -26.54 7.32
N SER A 324 -8.88 -26.83 6.05
CA SER A 324 -8.26 -28.08 5.61
C SER A 324 -7.35 -27.86 4.40
N SER A 325 -6.29 -28.65 4.32
CA SER A 325 -5.45 -28.84 3.11
C SER A 325 -5.31 -30.33 2.81
N LYS A 326 -6.41 -31.10 2.97
CA LYS A 326 -6.43 -32.55 2.69
C LYS A 326 -6.13 -32.85 1.22
N ASP A 327 -5.80 -34.09 0.96
CA ASP A 327 -5.49 -34.61 -0.37
C ASP A 327 -4.28 -33.90 -1.02
N ASP A 328 -3.35 -33.40 -0.16
CA ASP A 328 -2.16 -32.63 -0.58
C ASP A 328 -2.48 -31.49 -1.58
N CYS A 329 -3.66 -30.89 -1.42
CA CYS A 329 -4.18 -29.91 -2.38
C CYS A 329 -3.36 -28.60 -2.46
N ASN A 330 -2.41 -28.37 -1.53
CA ASN A 330 -1.66 -27.11 -1.45
C ASN A 330 -2.56 -25.87 -1.49
N ALA A 331 -3.64 -25.89 -0.72
CA ALA A 331 -4.61 -24.82 -0.60
C ALA A 331 -5.14 -24.75 0.82
N ILE A 332 -5.80 -23.63 1.16
CA ILE A 332 -6.63 -23.54 2.35
C ILE A 332 -8.08 -23.60 1.92
N ILE A 333 -8.78 -24.62 2.39
CA ILE A 333 -10.21 -24.82 2.15
C ILE A 333 -10.96 -24.57 3.45
N ASP A 334 -11.87 -23.60 3.44
CA ASP A 334 -12.88 -23.42 4.49
C ASP A 334 -13.91 -24.54 4.33
N ILE A 335 -13.90 -25.51 5.24
CA ILE A 335 -14.75 -26.70 5.16
C ILE A 335 -16.19 -26.42 5.58
N GLU A 336 -16.44 -25.34 6.32
CA GLU A 336 -17.78 -24.90 6.70
C GLU A 336 -18.55 -24.36 5.47
N ASN A 337 -17.86 -23.56 4.65
CA ASN A 337 -18.43 -22.89 3.49
C ASN A 337 -18.09 -23.60 2.16
N ASN A 338 -17.34 -24.70 2.20
CA ASN A 338 -16.83 -25.40 1.02
C ASN A 338 -16.14 -24.44 0.04
N THR A 339 -15.28 -23.55 0.55
CA THR A 339 -14.62 -22.52 -0.23
C THR A 339 -13.11 -22.66 -0.15
N LEU A 340 -12.45 -22.76 -1.31
CA LEU A 340 -10.99 -22.62 -1.42
C LEU A 340 -10.69 -21.13 -1.29
N ILE A 341 -10.11 -20.74 -0.16
CA ILE A 341 -9.85 -19.33 0.17
C ILE A 341 -8.45 -18.86 -0.21
N ILE A 342 -7.48 -19.79 -0.28
CA ILE A 342 -6.11 -19.49 -0.68
C ILE A 342 -5.54 -20.66 -1.46
N GLY A 343 -4.99 -20.37 -2.62
CA GLY A 343 -4.23 -21.29 -3.45
C GLY A 343 -2.83 -20.76 -3.77
N CYS A 344 -2.03 -21.60 -4.41
CA CYS A 344 -0.69 -21.25 -4.88
C CYS A 344 -0.41 -21.94 -6.23
N LYS A 345 0.78 -21.72 -6.79
CA LYS A 345 1.16 -22.31 -8.09
C LYS A 345 1.10 -23.85 -8.15
N ASN A 346 1.22 -24.51 -7.00
CA ASN A 346 1.19 -25.96 -6.90
C ASN A 346 -0.16 -26.51 -6.40
N THR A 347 -1.20 -25.69 -6.37
CA THR A 347 -2.52 -26.10 -5.92
C THR A 347 -3.14 -27.10 -6.89
N ILE A 348 -3.60 -28.23 -6.34
CA ILE A 348 -4.44 -29.21 -7.01
C ILE A 348 -5.83 -29.09 -6.40
N ILE A 349 -6.81 -28.61 -7.17
CA ILE A 349 -8.17 -28.43 -6.67
C ILE A 349 -8.82 -29.82 -6.48
N PRO A 350 -9.28 -30.15 -5.24
CA PRO A 350 -9.86 -31.47 -4.97
C PRO A 350 -11.12 -31.73 -5.78
N THR A 351 -11.29 -32.98 -6.20
CA THR A 351 -12.50 -33.42 -6.94
C THR A 351 -13.61 -33.95 -6.05
N SER A 352 -13.31 -34.15 -4.77
CA SER A 352 -14.20 -34.79 -3.79
C SER A 352 -15.27 -33.89 -3.18
N TYR A 353 -15.25 -32.57 -3.53
CA TYR A 353 -16.13 -31.58 -2.92
C TYR A 353 -16.84 -30.72 -3.98
N TYR A 354 -18.04 -30.27 -3.64
CA TYR A 354 -18.65 -29.13 -4.32
C TYR A 354 -18.00 -27.86 -3.79
N LEU A 355 -17.08 -27.28 -4.56
CA LEU A 355 -16.27 -26.16 -4.12
C LEU A 355 -16.68 -24.85 -4.80
N THR A 356 -16.51 -23.78 -4.03
CA THR A 356 -16.37 -22.43 -4.54
C THR A 356 -14.88 -22.05 -4.52
N ILE A 357 -14.38 -21.45 -5.59
CA ILE A 357 -13.09 -20.75 -5.55
C ILE A 357 -13.36 -19.34 -5.04
N GLY A 358 -12.83 -19.01 -3.87
CA GLY A 358 -13.11 -17.81 -3.14
C GLY A 358 -12.59 -16.55 -3.83
N GLU A 359 -13.03 -15.40 -3.33
CA GLU A 359 -12.55 -14.10 -3.77
C GLU A 359 -11.05 -13.99 -3.53
N ARG A 360 -10.30 -13.54 -4.55
CA ARG A 360 -8.83 -13.37 -4.51
C ARG A 360 -8.03 -14.62 -4.17
N ALA A 361 -8.61 -15.82 -4.26
CA ALA A 361 -7.98 -17.05 -3.80
C ALA A 361 -6.61 -17.35 -4.44
N PHE A 362 -6.36 -16.88 -5.65
CA PHE A 362 -5.09 -16.99 -6.39
C PHE A 362 -4.54 -15.62 -6.80
N GLU A 363 -4.95 -14.54 -6.13
CA GLU A 363 -4.50 -13.19 -6.49
C GLU A 363 -2.97 -13.10 -6.54
N GLY A 364 -2.44 -12.61 -7.67
CA GLY A 364 -1.01 -12.43 -7.85
C GLY A 364 -0.20 -13.72 -7.92
N CYS A 365 -0.81 -14.87 -8.12
CA CYS A 365 -0.09 -16.15 -8.29
C CYS A 365 0.63 -16.17 -9.65
N GLU A 366 1.73 -15.38 -9.76
CA GLU A 366 2.40 -15.12 -11.04
C GLU A 366 3.00 -16.39 -11.66
N ASP A 367 3.47 -17.34 -10.86
CA ASP A 367 4.09 -18.58 -11.34
C ASP A 367 3.07 -19.66 -11.77
N LEU A 368 1.78 -19.44 -11.58
CA LEU A 368 0.72 -20.35 -12.02
C LEU A 368 0.61 -20.30 -13.54
N LYS A 369 0.93 -21.39 -14.24
CA LYS A 369 0.90 -21.48 -15.70
C LYS A 369 -0.39 -22.06 -16.25
N GLU A 370 -0.92 -23.05 -15.55
CA GLU A 370 -2.16 -23.73 -15.91
C GLU A 370 -2.92 -24.17 -14.67
N ILE A 371 -4.23 -24.25 -14.76
CA ILE A 371 -5.05 -24.77 -13.69
C ILE A 371 -6.23 -25.57 -14.25
N VAL A 372 -6.49 -26.71 -13.60
CA VAL A 372 -7.68 -27.53 -13.87
C VAL A 372 -8.69 -27.25 -12.77
N ILE A 373 -9.88 -26.81 -13.18
CA ILE A 373 -11.03 -26.55 -12.33
C ILE A 373 -11.98 -27.75 -12.47
N PRO A 374 -12.06 -28.64 -11.45
CA PRO A 374 -12.84 -29.88 -11.53
C PRO A 374 -14.34 -29.65 -11.71
N GLU A 375 -15.06 -30.71 -12.08
CA GLU A 375 -16.52 -30.68 -12.28
C GLU A 375 -17.28 -30.24 -11.02
N GLY A 376 -16.78 -30.56 -9.83
CA GLY A 376 -17.37 -30.17 -8.55
C GLY A 376 -17.31 -28.67 -8.22
N VAL A 377 -16.55 -27.86 -8.98
CA VAL A 377 -16.50 -26.41 -8.75
C VAL A 377 -17.71 -25.75 -9.38
N THR A 378 -18.54 -25.12 -8.53
CA THR A 378 -19.80 -24.49 -8.94
C THR A 378 -19.67 -23.00 -9.17
N LYS A 379 -18.65 -22.36 -8.55
CA LYS A 379 -18.43 -20.92 -8.64
C LYS A 379 -16.95 -20.55 -8.54
N ILE A 380 -16.54 -19.59 -9.34
CA ILE A 380 -15.29 -18.82 -9.22
C ILE A 380 -15.70 -17.41 -8.85
N CYS A 381 -15.31 -16.94 -7.66
CA CYS A 381 -15.69 -15.62 -7.15
C CYS A 381 -14.96 -14.47 -7.85
N ASP A 382 -15.32 -13.25 -7.46
CA ASP A 382 -14.73 -12.01 -7.99
C ASP A 382 -13.21 -12.03 -7.73
N GLU A 383 -12.43 -11.58 -8.73
CA GLU A 383 -10.98 -11.42 -8.64
C GLU A 383 -10.19 -12.70 -8.28
N ALA A 384 -10.80 -13.89 -8.34
CA ALA A 384 -10.20 -15.15 -7.86
C ALA A 384 -8.78 -15.43 -8.42
N PHE A 385 -8.51 -15.10 -9.68
CA PHE A 385 -7.21 -15.24 -10.35
C PHE A 385 -6.65 -13.89 -10.81
N LEU A 386 -7.00 -12.80 -10.12
CA LEU A 386 -6.53 -11.47 -10.45
C LEU A 386 -5.00 -11.43 -10.52
N GLY A 387 -4.44 -10.95 -11.63
CA GLY A 387 -2.99 -10.75 -11.74
C GLY A 387 -2.14 -12.03 -11.84
N CYS A 388 -2.73 -13.19 -12.17
CA CYS A 388 -1.97 -14.39 -12.52
C CYS A 388 -1.28 -14.20 -13.88
N LYS A 389 -0.18 -13.44 -13.90
CA LYS A 389 0.44 -12.92 -15.13
C LYS A 389 0.88 -14.00 -16.10
N ASN A 390 1.36 -15.16 -15.59
CA ASN A 390 1.87 -16.26 -16.42
C ASN A 390 0.86 -17.39 -16.63
N LEU A 391 -0.39 -17.23 -16.21
CA LEU A 391 -1.46 -18.18 -16.48
C LEU A 391 -1.72 -18.22 -17.99
N GLU A 392 -1.43 -19.36 -18.62
CA GLU A 392 -1.58 -19.58 -20.07
C GLU A 392 -2.88 -20.29 -20.43
N SER A 393 -3.32 -21.22 -19.57
CA SER A 393 -4.53 -22.00 -19.83
C SER A 393 -5.33 -22.32 -18.55
N VAL A 394 -6.64 -22.38 -18.72
CA VAL A 394 -7.60 -22.80 -17.70
C VAL A 394 -8.46 -23.92 -18.27
N VAL A 395 -8.61 -25.03 -17.57
CA VAL A 395 -9.51 -26.11 -17.95
C VAL A 395 -10.69 -26.12 -16.99
N LEU A 396 -11.87 -25.72 -17.45
CA LEU A 396 -13.13 -25.75 -16.69
C LEU A 396 -13.87 -27.04 -17.01
N GLN A 397 -13.78 -28.03 -16.12
CA GLN A 397 -14.48 -29.33 -16.33
C GLN A 397 -15.97 -29.25 -15.97
N SER A 398 -16.38 -28.26 -15.16
CA SER A 398 -17.76 -28.06 -14.74
C SER A 398 -18.66 -27.70 -15.92
N ASN A 399 -19.87 -28.26 -15.95
CA ASN A 399 -20.89 -27.92 -16.93
C ASN A 399 -21.60 -26.59 -16.64
N ASN A 400 -21.51 -26.08 -15.41
CA ASN A 400 -22.26 -24.90 -14.98
C ASN A 400 -21.55 -24.12 -13.87
N CYS A 401 -20.27 -23.77 -14.06
CA CYS A 401 -19.52 -22.93 -13.11
C CYS A 401 -19.86 -21.44 -13.32
N GLU A 402 -20.28 -20.77 -12.27
CA GLU A 402 -20.44 -19.30 -12.28
C GLU A 402 -19.06 -18.62 -12.30
N ILE A 403 -18.94 -17.53 -13.07
CA ILE A 403 -17.69 -16.76 -13.17
C ILE A 403 -17.93 -15.36 -12.62
N GLY A 404 -17.21 -14.99 -11.58
CA GLY A 404 -17.26 -13.70 -10.92
C GLY A 404 -16.63 -12.58 -11.76
N ARG A 405 -16.87 -11.34 -11.32
CA ARG A 405 -16.30 -10.15 -12.00
C ARG A 405 -14.79 -10.13 -11.83
N PHE A 406 -14.08 -9.77 -12.89
CA PHE A 406 -12.62 -9.66 -12.88
C PHE A 406 -11.91 -10.96 -12.48
N ALA A 407 -12.58 -12.13 -12.48
CA ALA A 407 -12.02 -13.41 -12.03
C ALA A 407 -10.66 -13.73 -12.66
N PHE A 408 -10.43 -13.36 -13.93
CA PHE A 408 -9.17 -13.56 -14.66
C PHE A 408 -8.58 -12.22 -15.17
N ALA A 409 -8.89 -11.11 -14.51
CA ALA A 409 -8.35 -9.82 -14.93
C ALA A 409 -6.81 -9.77 -14.72
N PHE A 410 -6.14 -9.05 -15.60
CA PHE A 410 -4.67 -8.92 -15.63
C PHE A 410 -3.88 -10.23 -15.80
N CYS A 411 -4.52 -11.33 -16.23
CA CYS A 411 -3.86 -12.55 -16.69
C CYS A 411 -3.31 -12.32 -18.11
N LYS A 412 -2.18 -11.61 -18.21
CA LYS A 412 -1.66 -11.09 -19.49
C LYS A 412 -1.27 -12.17 -20.50
N ASN A 413 -0.94 -13.39 -20.03
CA ASN A 413 -0.51 -14.50 -20.86
C ASN A 413 -1.61 -15.54 -21.09
N LEU A 414 -2.86 -15.29 -20.65
CA LEU A 414 -3.97 -16.23 -20.82
C LEU A 414 -4.35 -16.35 -22.31
N LYS A 415 -4.17 -17.54 -22.86
CA LYS A 415 -4.36 -17.85 -24.27
C LYS A 415 -5.61 -18.68 -24.52
N LYS A 416 -5.96 -19.57 -23.56
CA LYS A 416 -7.04 -20.56 -23.73
C LYS A 416 -7.80 -20.81 -22.44
N ILE A 417 -9.11 -20.93 -22.58
CA ILE A 417 -10.03 -21.40 -21.54
C ILE A 417 -10.81 -22.56 -22.14
N TYR A 418 -10.44 -23.77 -21.73
CA TYR A 418 -11.08 -24.99 -22.18
C TYR A 418 -12.34 -25.27 -21.37
N VAL A 419 -13.46 -25.54 -22.05
CA VAL A 419 -14.75 -25.84 -21.43
C VAL A 419 -15.37 -27.06 -22.09
N PRO A 420 -16.33 -27.77 -21.46
CA PRO A 420 -17.04 -28.86 -22.10
C PRO A 420 -17.68 -28.42 -23.43
N LYS A 421 -17.47 -29.19 -24.47
CA LYS A 421 -17.86 -28.82 -25.84
C LYS A 421 -19.31 -28.33 -25.97
N LYS A 422 -20.23 -28.96 -25.22
CA LYS A 422 -21.67 -28.56 -25.23
C LYS A 422 -21.93 -27.24 -24.50
N GLN A 423 -20.98 -26.69 -23.77
CA GLN A 423 -21.13 -25.51 -22.93
C GLN A 423 -20.41 -24.27 -23.47
N VAL A 424 -19.74 -24.35 -24.61
CA VAL A 424 -18.96 -23.24 -25.18
C VAL A 424 -19.76 -21.94 -25.25
N GLU A 425 -20.96 -21.99 -25.82
CA GLU A 425 -21.82 -20.78 -25.98
C GLU A 425 -22.36 -20.28 -24.62
N THR A 426 -22.55 -21.16 -23.64
CA THR A 426 -22.96 -20.81 -22.29
C THR A 426 -21.84 -20.03 -21.60
N TYR A 427 -20.59 -20.53 -21.67
CA TYR A 427 -19.45 -19.88 -21.06
C TYR A 427 -19.06 -18.59 -21.75
N LYS A 428 -19.15 -18.48 -23.08
CA LYS A 428 -18.94 -17.20 -23.78
C LYS A 428 -19.79 -16.07 -23.22
N LYS A 429 -21.06 -16.35 -22.85
CA LYS A 429 -21.94 -15.34 -22.24
C LYS A 429 -21.52 -14.91 -20.82
N ARG A 430 -20.70 -15.69 -20.14
CA ARG A 430 -20.21 -15.42 -18.76
C ARG A 430 -18.92 -14.62 -18.75
N PHE A 431 -18.23 -14.55 -19.88
CA PHE A 431 -16.98 -13.82 -20.01
C PHE A 431 -17.18 -12.48 -20.77
N PRO A 432 -16.38 -11.45 -20.46
CA PRO A 432 -16.37 -10.20 -21.22
C PRO A 432 -16.12 -10.47 -22.70
N LYS A 433 -16.65 -9.60 -23.56
CA LYS A 433 -16.54 -9.77 -25.03
C LYS A 433 -15.10 -9.95 -25.50
N GLU A 434 -14.19 -9.24 -24.87
CA GLU A 434 -12.76 -9.24 -25.16
C GLU A 434 -12.10 -10.60 -24.86
N ALA A 435 -12.65 -11.40 -23.94
CA ALA A 435 -12.12 -12.70 -23.54
C ALA A 435 -12.81 -13.90 -24.20
N GLN A 436 -13.94 -13.69 -24.91
CA GLN A 436 -14.75 -14.78 -25.51
C GLN A 436 -13.99 -15.58 -26.56
N HIS A 437 -13.02 -14.97 -27.25
CA HIS A 437 -12.16 -15.63 -28.22
C HIS A 437 -11.18 -16.65 -27.61
N LEU A 438 -10.96 -16.60 -26.30
CA LEU A 438 -10.11 -17.55 -25.58
C LEU A 438 -10.83 -18.87 -25.28
N ILE A 439 -12.16 -18.93 -25.42
CA ILE A 439 -12.98 -20.08 -24.99
C ILE A 439 -13.03 -21.12 -26.11
N GLU A 440 -12.59 -22.32 -25.78
CA GLU A 440 -12.51 -23.48 -26.69
C GLU A 440 -13.13 -24.72 -26.04
N GLY A 441 -13.80 -25.54 -26.84
CA GLY A 441 -14.45 -26.76 -26.38
C GLY A 441 -13.51 -27.99 -26.44
N PHE A 442 -13.50 -28.82 -25.41
CA PHE A 442 -12.80 -30.10 -25.38
C PHE A 442 -13.77 -31.28 -25.34
#